data_a54ffd948f4e9f1d769503a1b880c6f8
#
_entry.id   a54ffd948f4e9f1d769503a1b880c6f8
#
_cell.length_a   1.000
_cell.length_b   1.000
_cell.length_c   1.000
_cell.angle_alpha   90.00
_cell.angle_beta   90.00
_cell.angle_gamma   90.00
#
_symmetry.space_group_name_H-M   'P 1'
#
loop_
_entity.id
_entity.type
_entity.pdbx_description
1 polymer ?
#
loop_
_entity_poly.entity_id
_entity_poly.type
_entity_poly.pdbx_seq_one_letter_code
_entity_poly.pdbx_strand_id
1 'polypeptide(L)'
;DIRSTLGVVSSTMHEQVRVHLPALDIVVGGIFGTLGLPMREKVTDEHRACAMDALERLGIAGLAAQDIMTMSTGQARRVLVARELVRDPQVLIFDEPCTGLDPEGMYHVRDTMRTLAAEGRSVILVTHYPEDIIPAIGRVLLIKDARIFADGAKGDMLRDEVLSDLFDVPLAVTEDSGWYSLRGRY
;
A
#
# COMPACT_ATOMS: atom_id res chain seq x y z
N ASP A 1 -18.33 8.96 -9.29
CA ASP A 1 -17.05 9.20 -9.97
C ASP A 1 -16.10 8.08 -9.56
N ILE A 2 -15.49 7.39 -10.54
CA ILE A 2 -14.57 6.25 -10.29
C ILE A 2 -13.40 6.68 -9.38
N ARG A 3 -12.96 7.93 -9.48
CA ARG A 3 -11.85 8.46 -8.66
C ARG A 3 -12.16 8.57 -7.17
N SER A 4 -13.42 8.65 -6.76
CA SER A 4 -13.81 8.64 -5.35
C SER A 4 -13.86 7.22 -4.77
N THR A 5 -13.89 6.20 -5.64
CA THR A 5 -14.02 4.80 -5.26
C THR A 5 -12.66 4.08 -5.15
N LEU A 6 -11.62 4.65 -5.78
CA LEU A 6 -10.27 4.08 -5.84
C LEU A 6 -9.27 4.91 -5.04
N GLY A 7 -8.49 4.25 -4.20
CA GLY A 7 -7.26 4.79 -3.62
C GLY A 7 -6.05 4.08 -4.22
N VAL A 8 -5.00 4.82 -4.54
CA VAL A 8 -3.75 4.26 -5.09
C VAL A 8 -2.59 4.69 -4.21
N VAL A 9 -1.83 3.73 -3.72
CA VAL A 9 -0.61 3.93 -2.94
C VAL A 9 0.54 3.28 -3.70
N SER A 10 1.44 4.09 -4.26
CA SER A 10 2.62 3.62 -4.98
C SER A 10 3.90 3.94 -4.22
N SER A 11 4.92 3.10 -4.37
CA SER A 11 6.27 3.38 -3.85
C SER A 11 6.84 4.70 -4.39
N THR A 12 6.53 5.05 -5.62
CA THR A 12 7.00 6.28 -6.28
C THR A 12 6.30 7.55 -5.79
N MET A 13 5.09 7.45 -5.17
CA MET A 13 4.40 8.62 -4.62
C MET A 13 5.23 9.34 -3.56
N HIS A 14 5.97 8.61 -2.72
CA HIS A 14 6.84 9.21 -1.72
C HIS A 14 7.93 10.08 -2.35
N GLU A 15 8.50 9.66 -3.48
CA GLU A 15 9.53 10.42 -4.20
C GLU A 15 8.98 11.68 -4.86
N GLN A 16 7.69 11.72 -5.15
CA GLN A 16 7.00 12.87 -5.75
C GLN A 16 6.61 13.92 -4.72
N VAL A 17 6.46 13.53 -3.44
CA VAL A 17 6.19 14.48 -2.36
C VAL A 17 7.48 15.21 -1.99
N ARG A 18 7.75 16.32 -2.67
CA ARG A 18 8.90 17.22 -2.42
C ARG A 18 8.43 18.54 -1.79
N VAL A 19 7.53 18.44 -0.82
CA VAL A 19 6.96 19.60 -0.13
C VAL A 19 7.17 19.48 1.37
N HIS A 20 7.58 20.56 2.00
CA HIS A 20 7.68 20.67 3.44
C HIS A 20 6.30 20.97 4.02
N LEU A 21 5.55 19.94 4.33
CA LEU A 21 4.19 20.03 4.91
C LEU A 21 4.04 19.03 6.05
N PRO A 22 3.27 19.40 7.09
CA PRO A 22 2.84 18.46 8.12
C PRO A 22 2.05 17.28 7.54
N ALA A 23 2.18 16.10 8.13
CA ALA A 23 1.41 14.91 7.72
C ALA A 23 -0.08 15.17 7.62
N LEU A 24 -0.65 15.91 8.59
CA LEU A 24 -2.06 16.28 8.58
C LEU A 24 -2.44 17.01 7.30
N ASP A 25 -1.63 17.97 6.87
CA ASP A 25 -1.90 18.76 5.67
C ASP A 25 -1.78 17.94 4.39
N ILE A 26 -0.87 16.96 4.35
CA ILE A 26 -0.78 15.97 3.25
C ILE A 26 -2.07 15.15 3.16
N VAL A 27 -2.59 14.68 4.30
CA VAL A 27 -3.84 13.88 4.35
C VAL A 27 -5.04 14.73 3.97
N VAL A 28 -5.13 15.98 4.46
CA VAL A 28 -6.17 16.94 4.04
C VAL A 28 -6.14 17.14 2.52
N GLY A 29 -4.95 17.23 1.91
CA GLY A 29 -4.80 17.32 0.45
C GLY A 29 -5.46 16.15 -0.29
N GLY A 30 -5.51 14.98 0.33
CA GLY A 30 -6.20 13.80 -0.20
C GLY A 30 -7.69 14.03 -0.47
N ILE A 31 -8.39 14.75 0.40
CA ILE A 31 -9.82 15.11 0.25
C ILE A 31 -10.04 15.86 -1.08
N PHE A 32 -9.09 16.70 -1.46
CA PHE A 32 -9.16 17.54 -2.65
C PHE A 32 -8.45 16.93 -3.87
N GLY A 33 -7.87 15.74 -3.73
CA GLY A 33 -7.12 15.07 -4.80
C GLY A 33 -5.79 15.75 -5.14
N THR A 34 -5.19 16.51 -4.19
CA THR A 34 -3.90 17.21 -4.35
C THR A 34 -2.80 16.58 -3.51
N LEU A 35 -1.53 16.71 -3.93
CA LEU A 35 -0.36 16.30 -3.13
C LEU A 35 0.06 17.37 -2.10
N GLY A 36 -0.50 18.55 -2.17
CA GLY A 36 -0.26 19.67 -1.25
C GLY A 36 -1.55 20.21 -0.69
N LEU A 37 -1.44 21.23 0.18
CA LEU A 37 -2.62 21.94 0.69
C LEU A 37 -3.38 22.63 -0.46
N PRO A 38 -4.70 22.44 -0.55
CA PRO A 38 -5.54 23.32 -1.36
C PRO A 38 -5.50 24.74 -0.79
N MET A 39 -6.09 25.71 -1.50
CA MET A 39 -6.21 27.08 -0.97
C MET A 39 -6.80 27.04 0.45
N ARG A 40 -6.16 27.71 1.41
CA ARG A 40 -6.50 27.70 2.84
C ARG A 40 -7.98 27.99 3.11
N GLU A 41 -8.61 28.81 2.27
CA GLU A 41 -10.03 29.21 2.36
C GLU A 41 -11.01 28.05 2.11
N LYS A 42 -10.54 26.92 1.55
CA LYS A 42 -11.36 25.72 1.29
C LYS A 42 -11.24 24.65 2.37
N VAL A 43 -10.27 24.77 3.26
CA VAL A 43 -10.02 23.78 4.32
C VAL A 43 -10.85 24.13 5.54
N THR A 44 -11.78 23.25 5.93
CA THR A 44 -12.61 23.39 7.13
C THR A 44 -12.05 22.56 8.29
N ASP A 45 -12.56 22.81 9.50
CA ASP A 45 -12.22 22.00 10.68
C ASP A 45 -12.70 20.54 10.51
N GLU A 46 -13.81 20.32 9.79
CA GLU A 46 -14.28 18.96 9.45
C GLU A 46 -13.28 18.21 8.57
N HIS A 47 -12.68 18.86 7.58
CA HIS A 47 -11.64 18.27 6.75
C HIS A 47 -10.42 17.87 7.60
N ARG A 48 -10.05 18.70 8.59
CA ARG A 48 -8.93 18.39 9.50
C ARG A 48 -9.29 17.23 10.45
N ALA A 49 -10.52 17.17 10.93
CA ALA A 49 -11.00 16.07 11.76
C ALA A 49 -10.98 14.74 10.96
N CYS A 50 -11.53 14.70 9.75
CA CYS A 50 -11.47 13.52 8.89
C CYS A 50 -10.03 13.07 8.61
N ALA A 51 -9.12 14.01 8.38
CA ALA A 51 -7.73 13.71 8.16
C ALA A 51 -7.05 13.16 9.43
N MET A 52 -7.40 13.69 10.61
CA MET A 52 -6.89 13.17 11.88
C MET A 52 -7.39 11.75 12.14
N ASP A 53 -8.68 11.46 11.92
CA ASP A 53 -9.26 10.12 12.03
C ASP A 53 -8.53 9.11 11.14
N ALA A 54 -8.18 9.51 9.90
CA ALA A 54 -7.41 8.65 9.00
C ALA A 54 -6.00 8.35 9.53
N LEU A 55 -5.33 9.32 10.15
CA LEU A 55 -4.04 9.13 10.82
C LEU A 55 -4.15 8.24 12.07
N GLU A 56 -5.22 8.39 12.86
CA GLU A 56 -5.49 7.56 14.04
C GLU A 56 -5.73 6.10 13.66
N ARG A 57 -6.51 5.83 12.62
CA ARG A 57 -6.75 4.48 12.09
C ARG A 57 -5.47 3.74 11.73
N LEU A 58 -4.44 4.46 11.31
CA LEU A 58 -3.13 3.89 10.97
C LEU A 58 -2.12 3.96 12.13
N GLY A 59 -2.53 4.40 13.32
CA GLY A 59 -1.68 4.49 14.49
C GLY A 59 -0.55 5.52 14.37
N ILE A 60 -0.73 6.58 13.56
CA ILE A 60 0.27 7.63 13.29
C ILE A 60 -0.23 9.04 13.61
N ALA A 61 -1.28 9.19 14.41
CA ALA A 61 -1.79 10.51 14.84
C ALA A 61 -0.71 11.37 15.51
N GLY A 62 0.20 10.76 16.26
CA GLY A 62 1.35 11.45 16.89
C GLY A 62 2.31 12.13 15.88
N LEU A 63 2.24 11.77 14.59
CA LEU A 63 3.05 12.36 13.53
C LEU A 63 2.32 13.51 12.80
N ALA A 64 1.09 13.84 13.16
CA ALA A 64 0.23 14.80 12.46
C ALA A 64 0.90 16.16 12.17
N ALA A 65 1.68 16.67 13.14
CA ALA A 65 2.39 17.94 13.02
C ALA A 65 3.81 17.81 12.42
N GLN A 66 4.31 16.60 12.22
CA GLN A 66 5.66 16.37 11.70
C GLN A 66 5.69 16.62 10.19
N ASP A 67 6.77 17.25 9.73
CA ASP A 67 7.05 17.45 8.31
C ASP A 67 7.34 16.10 7.63
N ILE A 68 6.61 15.78 6.57
CA ILE A 68 6.74 14.52 5.85
C ILE A 68 8.17 14.26 5.33
N MET A 69 8.91 15.30 5.00
CA MET A 69 10.30 15.21 4.53
C MET A 69 11.28 14.78 5.62
N THR A 70 10.89 14.84 6.90
CA THR A 70 11.71 14.43 8.05
C THR A 70 11.33 13.04 8.57
N MET A 71 10.35 12.39 7.96
CA MET A 71 9.88 11.08 8.36
C MET A 71 10.75 9.95 7.80
N SER A 72 10.74 8.79 8.47
CA SER A 72 11.22 7.56 7.84
C SER A 72 10.35 7.18 6.64
N THR A 73 10.91 6.42 5.69
CA THR A 73 10.16 5.97 4.51
C THR A 73 8.87 5.24 4.91
N GLY A 74 8.90 4.39 5.95
CA GLY A 74 7.74 3.68 6.47
C GLY A 74 6.68 4.60 7.08
N GLN A 75 7.10 5.64 7.84
CA GLN A 75 6.19 6.65 8.37
C GLN A 75 5.52 7.44 7.25
N ALA A 76 6.29 7.95 6.31
CA ALA A 76 5.77 8.70 5.17
C ALA A 76 4.83 7.84 4.30
N ARG A 77 5.12 6.53 4.12
CA ARG A 77 4.25 5.60 3.41
C ARG A 77 2.88 5.48 4.09
N ARG A 78 2.83 5.36 5.42
CA ARG A 78 1.57 5.32 6.17
C ARG A 78 0.78 6.64 6.05
N VAL A 79 1.46 7.78 6.02
CA VAL A 79 0.80 9.09 5.77
C VAL A 79 0.16 9.11 4.37
N LEU A 80 0.82 8.56 3.35
CA LEU A 80 0.26 8.46 1.99
C LEU A 80 -0.91 7.48 1.92
N VAL A 81 -0.89 6.39 2.70
CA VAL A 81 -2.07 5.52 2.85
C VAL A 81 -3.23 6.28 3.51
N ALA A 82 -2.98 7.01 4.61
CA ALA A 82 -4.00 7.85 5.27
C ALA A 82 -4.61 8.86 4.29
N ARG A 83 -3.78 9.46 3.45
CA ARG A 83 -4.21 10.39 2.40
C ARG A 83 -5.19 9.77 1.40
N GLU A 84 -5.02 8.52 1.05
CA GLU A 84 -5.98 7.83 0.18
C GLU A 84 -7.24 7.42 0.96
N LEU A 85 -7.08 6.99 2.23
CA LEU A 85 -8.19 6.56 3.08
C LEU A 85 -9.17 7.66 3.46
N VAL A 86 -8.72 8.93 3.51
CA VAL A 86 -9.56 10.06 3.92
C VAL A 86 -10.82 10.25 3.04
N ARG A 87 -10.81 9.70 1.81
CA ARG A 87 -11.95 9.70 0.89
C ARG A 87 -12.83 8.46 0.97
N ASP A 88 -12.53 7.57 1.91
CA ASP A 88 -13.24 6.31 2.13
C ASP A 88 -13.36 5.40 0.89
N PRO A 89 -12.27 5.10 0.18
CA PRO A 89 -12.31 4.30 -1.04
C PRO A 89 -12.72 2.86 -0.74
N GLN A 90 -13.50 2.26 -1.63
CA GLN A 90 -13.90 0.85 -1.54
C GLN A 90 -12.81 -0.10 -2.07
N VAL A 91 -11.96 0.39 -2.94
CA VAL A 91 -10.85 -0.38 -3.54
C VAL A 91 -9.55 0.37 -3.30
N LEU A 92 -8.55 -0.32 -2.78
CA LEU A 92 -7.19 0.21 -2.60
C LEU A 92 -6.21 -0.60 -3.44
N ILE A 93 -5.43 0.11 -4.24
CA ILE A 93 -4.35 -0.45 -5.04
C ILE A 93 -3.04 -0.10 -4.35
N PHE A 94 -2.29 -1.10 -3.96
CA PHE A 94 -0.94 -0.99 -3.43
C PHE A 94 0.05 -1.44 -4.50
N ASP A 95 0.85 -0.49 -5.00
CA ASP A 95 1.84 -0.73 -6.04
C ASP A 95 3.24 -0.67 -5.44
N GLU A 96 3.89 -1.85 -5.34
CA GLU A 96 5.19 -2.04 -4.70
C GLU A 96 5.29 -1.41 -3.29
N PRO A 97 4.31 -1.66 -2.39
CA PRO A 97 4.17 -0.87 -1.17
C PRO A 97 5.28 -1.10 -0.14
N CYS A 98 5.97 -2.24 -0.20
CA CYS A 98 7.05 -2.58 0.75
C CYS A 98 8.46 -2.27 0.22
N THR A 99 8.59 -1.86 -1.05
CA THR A 99 9.89 -1.58 -1.66
C THR A 99 10.63 -0.45 -0.92
N GLY A 100 11.88 -0.72 -0.53
CA GLY A 100 12.74 0.23 0.19
C GLY A 100 12.41 0.43 1.66
N LEU A 101 11.53 -0.39 2.24
CA LEU A 101 11.21 -0.35 3.67
C LEU A 101 12.12 -1.28 4.48
N ASP A 102 12.38 -0.90 5.72
CA ASP A 102 12.92 -1.77 6.74
C ASP A 102 11.86 -2.79 7.25
N PRO A 103 12.23 -3.79 8.05
CA PRO A 103 11.30 -4.79 8.55
C PRO A 103 10.11 -4.20 9.34
N GLU A 104 10.31 -3.13 10.10
CA GLU A 104 9.24 -2.44 10.84
C GLU A 104 8.25 -1.79 9.87
N GLY A 105 8.76 -1.07 8.87
CA GLY A 105 7.95 -0.44 7.83
C GLY A 105 7.14 -1.45 7.02
N MET A 106 7.76 -2.58 6.62
CA MET A 106 7.07 -3.68 5.92
C MET A 106 5.95 -4.27 6.78
N TYR A 107 6.22 -4.53 8.07
CA TYR A 107 5.21 -5.03 9.00
C TYR A 107 3.98 -4.13 9.02
N HIS A 108 4.17 -2.83 9.22
CA HIS A 108 3.07 -1.87 9.31
C HIS A 108 2.26 -1.74 8.01
N VAL A 109 2.92 -1.79 6.85
CA VAL A 109 2.23 -1.74 5.56
C VAL A 109 1.39 -3.01 5.33
N ARG A 110 1.95 -4.19 5.60
CA ARG A 110 1.24 -5.47 5.49
C ARG A 110 0.08 -5.57 6.48
N ASP A 111 0.26 -5.11 7.71
CA ASP A 111 -0.80 -5.05 8.72
C ASP A 111 -1.92 -4.08 8.33
N THR A 112 -1.57 -2.94 7.74
CA THR A 112 -2.55 -2.00 7.16
C THR A 112 -3.38 -2.67 6.06
N MET A 113 -2.75 -3.34 5.09
CA MET A 113 -3.48 -4.06 4.02
C MET A 113 -4.41 -5.14 4.61
N ARG A 114 -3.94 -5.89 5.61
CA ARG A 114 -4.72 -6.93 6.30
C ARG A 114 -5.94 -6.34 7.01
N THR A 115 -5.76 -5.24 7.72
CA THR A 115 -6.84 -4.54 8.43
C THR A 115 -7.90 -4.02 7.45
N LEU A 116 -7.49 -3.39 6.36
CA LEU A 116 -8.39 -2.87 5.33
C LEU A 116 -9.19 -3.99 4.64
N ALA A 117 -8.54 -5.14 4.36
CA ALA A 117 -9.22 -6.31 3.82
C ALA A 117 -10.24 -6.89 4.82
N ALA A 118 -9.92 -6.93 6.12
CA ALA A 118 -10.83 -7.36 7.18
C ALA A 118 -12.03 -6.42 7.36
N GLU A 119 -11.90 -5.14 7.06
CA GLU A 119 -12.98 -4.16 7.00
C GLU A 119 -13.90 -4.32 5.77
N GLY A 120 -13.62 -5.29 4.89
CA GLY A 120 -14.41 -5.58 3.69
C GLY A 120 -14.03 -4.74 2.47
N ARG A 121 -12.91 -4.03 2.50
CA ARG A 121 -12.40 -3.29 1.33
C ARG A 121 -11.70 -4.23 0.37
N SER A 122 -11.80 -3.94 -0.91
CA SER A 122 -11.04 -4.66 -1.94
C SER A 122 -9.59 -4.17 -1.93
N VAL A 123 -8.65 -5.09 -1.74
CA VAL A 123 -7.21 -4.82 -1.81
C VAL A 123 -6.65 -5.44 -3.08
N ILE A 124 -6.03 -4.62 -3.91
CA ILE A 124 -5.25 -5.03 -5.08
C ILE A 124 -3.79 -4.74 -4.77
N LEU A 125 -2.96 -5.76 -4.82
CA LEU A 125 -1.51 -5.65 -4.59
C LEU A 125 -0.77 -5.92 -5.90
N VAL A 126 0.08 -4.99 -6.30
CA VAL A 126 1.07 -5.19 -7.36
C VAL A 126 2.43 -5.31 -6.67
N THR A 127 3.09 -6.43 -6.87
CA THR A 127 4.41 -6.70 -6.29
C THR A 127 5.16 -7.77 -7.07
N HIS A 128 6.47 -7.77 -6.95
CA HIS A 128 7.32 -8.87 -7.42
C HIS A 128 7.87 -9.71 -6.26
N TYR A 129 7.42 -9.44 -5.02
CA TYR A 129 7.78 -10.17 -3.81
C TYR A 129 6.60 -10.98 -3.27
N PRO A 130 6.62 -12.33 -3.32
CA PRO A 130 5.57 -13.16 -2.73
C PRO A 130 5.37 -12.90 -1.23
N GLU A 131 6.39 -12.44 -0.53
CA GLU A 131 6.37 -12.10 0.89
C GLU A 131 5.41 -10.95 1.22
N ASP A 132 5.03 -10.14 0.23
CA ASP A 132 4.09 -9.03 0.42
C ASP A 132 2.63 -9.46 0.29
N ILE A 133 2.39 -10.68 -0.24
CA ILE A 133 1.04 -11.20 -0.46
C ILE A 133 0.44 -11.64 0.87
N ILE A 134 -0.39 -10.77 1.46
CA ILE A 134 -1.07 -11.05 2.73
C ILE A 134 -2.02 -12.25 2.63
N PRO A 135 -2.32 -12.95 3.76
CA PRO A 135 -3.21 -14.11 3.77
C PRO A 135 -4.60 -13.85 3.16
N ALA A 136 -5.14 -12.64 3.32
CA ALA A 136 -6.46 -12.26 2.80
C ALA A 136 -6.56 -12.21 1.26
N ILE A 137 -5.42 -12.11 0.54
CA ILE A 137 -5.41 -12.17 -0.92
C ILE A 137 -5.60 -13.63 -1.36
N GLY A 138 -6.70 -13.92 -2.05
CA GLY A 138 -7.06 -15.27 -2.48
C GLY A 138 -6.74 -15.58 -3.94
N ARG A 139 -6.62 -14.57 -4.81
CA ARG A 139 -6.37 -14.71 -6.25
C ARG A 139 -5.09 -14.01 -6.66
N VAL A 140 -4.31 -14.63 -7.51
CA VAL A 140 -3.04 -14.11 -8.03
C VAL A 140 -3.07 -14.16 -9.56
N LEU A 141 -2.69 -13.03 -10.15
CA LEU A 141 -2.47 -12.87 -11.59
C LEU A 141 -0.96 -12.71 -11.82
N LEU A 142 -0.36 -13.63 -12.53
CA LEU A 142 1.05 -13.61 -12.89
C LEU A 142 1.22 -12.99 -14.27
N ILE A 143 2.17 -12.06 -14.39
CA ILE A 143 2.44 -11.33 -15.63
C ILE A 143 3.89 -11.57 -16.05
N LYS A 144 4.09 -11.98 -17.31
CA LYS A 144 5.40 -12.16 -17.94
C LYS A 144 5.35 -11.54 -19.35
N ASP A 145 6.36 -10.80 -19.75
CA ASP A 145 6.47 -10.18 -21.09
C ASP A 145 5.22 -9.38 -21.49
N ALA A 146 4.70 -8.58 -20.54
CA ALA A 146 3.49 -7.77 -20.68
C ALA A 146 2.21 -8.57 -21.05
N ARG A 147 2.16 -9.85 -20.71
CA ARG A 147 1.03 -10.75 -20.93
C ARG A 147 0.67 -11.47 -19.64
N ILE A 148 -0.60 -11.87 -19.54
CA ILE A 148 -1.02 -12.78 -18.47
C ILE A 148 -0.35 -14.13 -18.70
N PHE A 149 0.53 -14.51 -17.78
CA PHE A 149 1.21 -15.81 -17.76
C PHE A 149 0.31 -16.87 -17.12
N ALA A 150 -0.27 -16.57 -15.97
CA ALA A 150 -1.22 -17.44 -15.28
C ALA A 150 -2.17 -16.60 -14.40
N ASP A 151 -3.33 -17.17 -14.08
CA ASP A 151 -4.38 -16.56 -13.27
C ASP A 151 -5.13 -17.64 -12.49
N GLY A 152 -5.22 -17.51 -11.17
CA GLY A 152 -5.86 -18.53 -10.36
C GLY A 152 -5.80 -18.28 -8.86
N ALA A 153 -6.16 -19.32 -8.10
CA ALA A 153 -6.08 -19.29 -6.65
C ALA A 153 -4.61 -19.14 -6.19
N LYS A 154 -4.41 -18.37 -5.13
CA LYS A 154 -3.07 -18.07 -4.61
C LYS A 154 -2.20 -19.32 -4.44
N GLY A 155 -2.73 -20.37 -3.80
CA GLY A 155 -1.97 -21.61 -3.56
C GLY A 155 -1.62 -22.39 -4.83
N ASP A 156 -2.33 -22.18 -5.94
CA ASP A 156 -2.01 -22.80 -7.23
C ASP A 156 -0.98 -22.00 -8.01
N MET A 157 -0.97 -20.69 -7.84
CA MET A 157 -0.05 -19.79 -8.55
C MET A 157 1.32 -19.68 -7.87
N LEU A 158 1.36 -19.75 -6.53
CA LEU A 158 2.60 -19.61 -5.76
C LEU A 158 3.22 -20.99 -5.47
N ARG A 159 3.67 -21.70 -6.52
CA ARG A 159 4.36 -22.99 -6.46
C ARG A 159 5.74 -22.90 -7.09
N ASP A 160 6.60 -23.80 -6.69
CA ASP A 160 7.99 -23.91 -7.17
C ASP A 160 8.08 -23.88 -8.70
N GLU A 161 7.31 -24.75 -9.37
CA GLU A 161 7.34 -24.87 -10.82
C GLU A 161 6.83 -23.61 -11.51
N VAL A 162 5.68 -23.08 -11.04
CA VAL A 162 5.02 -21.91 -11.65
C VAL A 162 5.90 -20.68 -11.54
N LEU A 163 6.48 -20.44 -10.35
CA LEU A 163 7.34 -19.26 -10.14
C LEU A 163 8.72 -19.45 -10.77
N SER A 164 9.24 -20.69 -10.85
CA SER A 164 10.48 -20.96 -11.59
C SER A 164 10.32 -20.67 -13.09
N ASP A 165 9.19 -21.04 -13.68
CA ASP A 165 8.87 -20.74 -15.09
C ASP A 165 8.57 -19.26 -15.32
N LEU A 166 7.97 -18.57 -14.33
CA LEU A 166 7.72 -17.14 -14.41
C LEU A 166 9.02 -16.35 -14.48
N PHE A 167 9.98 -16.67 -13.60
CA PHE A 167 11.22 -15.90 -13.41
C PHE A 167 12.43 -16.48 -14.16
N ASP A 168 12.29 -17.61 -14.85
CA ASP A 168 13.34 -18.32 -15.59
C ASP A 168 14.54 -18.73 -14.71
N VAL A 169 14.31 -19.03 -13.43
CA VAL A 169 15.33 -19.47 -12.47
C VAL A 169 14.74 -20.51 -11.50
N PRO A 170 15.54 -21.48 -11.02
CA PRO A 170 15.06 -22.50 -10.09
C PRO A 170 14.75 -21.86 -8.73
N LEU A 171 13.48 -21.90 -8.32
CA LEU A 171 12.96 -21.32 -7.10
C LEU A 171 12.33 -22.37 -6.19
N ALA A 172 12.35 -22.10 -4.90
CA ALA A 172 11.60 -22.82 -3.90
C ALA A 172 10.67 -21.86 -3.16
N VAL A 173 9.42 -22.25 -3.01
CA VAL A 173 8.37 -21.51 -2.30
C VAL A 173 8.13 -22.23 -0.98
N THR A 174 8.03 -21.46 0.10
CA THR A 174 7.54 -21.98 1.39
C THR A 174 6.29 -21.22 1.79
N GLU A 175 5.32 -21.94 2.35
CA GLU A 175 4.06 -21.37 2.83
C GLU A 175 3.96 -21.64 4.34
N ASP A 176 3.60 -20.60 5.09
CA ASP A 176 3.29 -20.69 6.52
C ASP A 176 2.10 -19.77 6.83
N SER A 177 0.99 -20.38 7.25
CA SER A 177 -0.21 -19.66 7.69
C SER A 177 -0.74 -18.64 6.68
N GLY A 178 -0.65 -18.98 5.37
CA GLY A 178 -1.08 -18.14 4.26
C GLY A 178 -0.07 -17.08 3.82
N TRP A 179 1.10 -17.01 4.45
CA TRP A 179 2.24 -16.23 4.03
C TRP A 179 3.16 -17.07 3.16
N TYR A 180 3.77 -16.45 2.16
CA TYR A 180 4.65 -17.09 1.21
C TYR A 180 6.04 -16.47 1.25
N SER A 181 7.06 -17.28 1.11
CA SER A 181 8.42 -16.79 0.93
C SER A 181 9.12 -17.53 -0.21
N LEU A 182 10.05 -16.85 -0.87
CA LEU A 182 10.73 -17.30 -2.07
C LEU A 182 12.23 -17.32 -1.85
N ARG A 183 12.89 -18.39 -2.30
CA ARG A 183 14.35 -18.47 -2.32
C ARG A 183 14.86 -19.16 -3.58
N GLY A 184 16.04 -18.74 -4.05
CA GLY A 184 16.73 -19.45 -5.14
C GLY A 184 17.23 -20.83 -4.69
N ARG A 185 17.20 -21.80 -5.62
CA ARG A 185 17.89 -23.10 -5.50
C ARG A 185 19.22 -23.00 -6.26
N TYR A 186 20.31 -22.85 -5.52
CA TYR A 186 21.66 -22.75 -6.07
C TYR A 186 22.35 -24.10 -6.10
#